data_609c0f82c55afcd5772721fd653541f1
#
_entry.id   609c0f82c55afcd5772721fd653541f1
#
_cell.length_a   1.000
_cell.length_b   1.000
_cell.length_c   1.000
_cell.angle_alpha   90.00
_cell.angle_beta   90.00
_cell.angle_gamma   90.00
#
_symmetry.space_group_name_H-M   'P 1'
#
loop_
_entity.id
_entity.type
_entity.pdbx_description
1 polymer ?
#
loop_
_entity_poly.entity_id
_entity_poly.type
_entity_poly.pdbx_seq_one_letter_code
_entity_poly.pdbx_strand_id
1 'polypeptide(L)'
;MNWKSIFNIRGTNYWILAMGIAANLLWTFFALVIAFTFLLESGEGNIGLVYVGLMIGEFAGPFLIGWFSGWLAFDDRGATYGVIGAFGSVLMILLTLLASGWIAILLAVAALAGGFNGGVLSRYRGRRK
;
A
#
# COMPACT_ATOMS: atom_id res chain seq x y z
N MET A 1 13.46 -14.38 -8.53
CA MET A 1 13.47 -12.95 -8.17
C MET A 1 14.35 -12.76 -6.94
N ASN A 2 15.29 -11.82 -6.99
CA ASN A 2 16.18 -11.57 -5.85
C ASN A 2 15.54 -10.51 -4.94
N TRP A 3 15.17 -10.89 -3.72
CA TRP A 3 14.57 -9.98 -2.73
C TRP A 3 15.46 -8.78 -2.39
N LYS A 4 16.78 -8.98 -2.41
CA LYS A 4 17.73 -7.89 -2.16
C LYS A 4 17.65 -6.77 -3.22
N SER A 5 17.23 -7.09 -4.44
CA SER A 5 17.07 -6.09 -5.50
C SER A 5 15.85 -5.20 -5.29
N ILE A 6 14.80 -5.70 -4.62
CA ILE A 6 13.57 -4.94 -4.35
C ILE A 6 13.84 -3.80 -3.36
N PHE A 7 14.68 -4.04 -2.36
CA PHE A 7 15.04 -3.04 -1.34
C PHE A 7 16.22 -2.15 -1.75
N ASN A 8 16.81 -2.39 -2.92
CA ASN A 8 17.88 -1.54 -3.43
C ASN A 8 17.31 -0.31 -4.14
N ILE A 9 17.32 0.82 -3.44
CA ILE A 9 16.79 2.10 -3.97
C ILE A 9 17.82 2.86 -4.86
N ARG A 10 19.04 2.36 -5.01
CA ARG A 10 20.04 3.03 -5.86
C ARG A 10 19.60 3.00 -7.32
N GLY A 11 19.57 4.17 -7.95
CA GLY A 11 19.16 4.34 -9.34
C GLY A 11 17.63 4.33 -9.55
N THR A 12 16.83 4.38 -8.48
CA THR A 12 15.38 4.67 -8.58
C THR A 12 15.13 6.17 -8.64
N ASN A 13 13.98 6.57 -9.16
CA ASN A 13 13.53 7.94 -9.08
C ASN A 13 12.98 8.24 -7.68
N TYR A 14 13.77 8.97 -6.87
CA TYR A 14 13.41 9.29 -5.49
C TYR A 14 12.12 10.11 -5.36
N TRP A 15 11.79 10.94 -6.34
CA TRP A 15 10.52 11.68 -6.36
C TRP A 15 9.31 10.76 -6.48
N ILE A 16 9.39 9.76 -7.35
CA ILE A 16 8.32 8.78 -7.52
C ILE A 16 8.19 7.90 -6.27
N LEU A 17 9.33 7.53 -5.65
CA LEU A 17 9.30 6.82 -4.36
C LEU A 17 8.62 7.66 -3.27
N ALA A 18 9.00 8.92 -3.13
CA ALA A 18 8.41 9.82 -2.14
C ALA A 18 6.91 10.04 -2.39
N MET A 19 6.51 10.22 -3.64
CA MET A 19 5.10 10.32 -4.02
C MET A 19 4.32 9.04 -3.69
N GLY A 20 4.91 7.87 -3.96
CA GLY A 20 4.30 6.58 -3.64
C GLY A 20 4.09 6.40 -2.14
N ILE A 21 5.08 6.75 -1.31
CA ILE A 21 4.98 6.71 0.15
C ILE A 21 3.90 7.69 0.64
N ALA A 22 3.92 8.93 0.17
CA ALA A 22 2.94 9.96 0.55
C ALA A 22 1.52 9.57 0.13
N ALA A 23 1.34 9.06 -1.08
CA ALA A 23 0.05 8.64 -1.59
C ALA A 23 -0.52 7.46 -0.78
N ASN A 24 0.29 6.47 -0.43
CA ASN A 24 -0.12 5.34 0.42
C ASN A 24 -0.46 5.79 1.85
N LEU A 25 0.32 6.70 2.41
CA LEU A 25 0.06 7.27 3.73
C LEU A 25 -1.30 7.99 3.75
N LEU A 26 -1.57 8.83 2.76
CA LEU A 26 -2.85 9.52 2.61
C LEU A 26 -4.00 8.56 2.35
N TRP A 27 -3.81 7.55 1.51
CA TRP A 27 -4.81 6.53 1.24
C TRP A 27 -5.25 5.84 2.52
N THR A 28 -4.30 5.33 3.29
CA THR A 28 -4.57 4.65 4.57
C THR A 28 -5.22 5.60 5.58
N PHE A 29 -4.76 6.85 5.65
CA PHE A 29 -5.38 7.85 6.51
C PHE A 29 -6.87 8.02 6.19
N PHE A 30 -7.23 8.22 4.93
CA PHE A 30 -8.63 8.36 4.52
C PHE A 30 -9.43 7.08 4.72
N ALA A 31 -8.85 5.92 4.42
CA ALA A 31 -9.50 4.63 4.66
C ALA A 31 -9.84 4.43 6.14
N LEU A 32 -8.93 4.78 7.04
CA LEU A 32 -9.16 4.72 8.49
C LEU A 32 -10.21 5.73 8.95
N VAL A 33 -10.18 6.95 8.45
CA VAL A 33 -11.20 7.97 8.78
C VAL A 33 -12.59 7.49 8.37
N ILE A 34 -12.73 6.96 7.16
CA ILE A 34 -14.01 6.40 6.69
C ILE A 34 -14.46 5.24 7.56
N ALA A 35 -13.55 4.31 7.89
CA ALA A 35 -13.85 3.16 8.72
C ALA A 35 -14.30 3.56 10.12
N PHE A 36 -13.61 4.47 10.77
CA PHE A 36 -13.98 4.95 12.10
C PHE A 36 -15.29 5.73 12.08
N THR A 37 -15.53 6.56 11.09
CA THR A 37 -16.81 7.28 10.92
C THR A 37 -17.96 6.29 10.78
N PHE A 38 -17.79 5.28 9.94
CA PHE A 38 -18.80 4.24 9.76
C PHE A 38 -19.09 3.48 11.07
N LEU A 39 -18.07 3.14 11.85
CA LEU A 39 -18.26 2.46 13.15
C LEU A 39 -19.00 3.35 14.16
N LEU A 40 -18.69 4.65 14.18
CA LEU A 40 -19.39 5.59 15.08
C LEU A 40 -20.88 5.72 14.73
N GLU A 41 -21.23 5.67 13.45
CA GLU A 41 -22.61 5.78 12.99
C GLU A 41 -23.39 4.47 13.10
N SER A 42 -22.76 3.33 12.81
CA SER A 42 -23.44 2.03 12.72
C SER A 42 -23.32 1.16 13.97
N GLY A 43 -22.45 1.52 14.91
CA GLY A 43 -22.19 0.79 16.13
C GLY A 43 -21.24 -0.40 15.97
N GLU A 44 -20.86 -0.99 17.10
CA GLU A 44 -19.83 -2.04 17.19
C GLU A 44 -20.21 -3.37 16.51
N GLY A 45 -21.51 -3.61 16.24
CA GLY A 45 -21.98 -4.83 15.57
C GLY A 45 -21.42 -5.02 14.16
N ASN A 46 -20.92 -3.95 13.52
CA ASN A 46 -20.38 -3.97 12.17
C ASN A 46 -18.84 -3.98 12.11
N ILE A 47 -18.16 -4.19 13.23
CA ILE A 47 -16.70 -4.14 13.29
C ILE A 47 -16.03 -5.15 12.35
N GLY A 48 -16.59 -6.36 12.22
CA GLY A 48 -16.09 -7.38 11.30
C GLY A 48 -16.16 -6.95 9.84
N LEU A 49 -17.26 -6.31 9.44
CA LEU A 49 -17.43 -5.76 8.09
C LEU A 49 -16.41 -4.65 7.80
N VAL A 50 -16.15 -3.79 8.78
CA VAL A 50 -15.16 -2.73 8.68
C VAL A 50 -13.74 -3.29 8.49
N TYR A 51 -13.38 -4.33 9.24
CA TYR A 51 -12.07 -4.96 9.08
C TYR A 51 -11.89 -5.61 7.70
N VAL A 52 -12.92 -6.30 7.19
CA VAL A 52 -12.89 -6.85 5.82
C VAL A 52 -12.75 -5.73 4.78
N GLY A 53 -13.50 -4.65 4.93
CA GLY A 53 -13.42 -3.49 4.05
C GLY A 53 -12.04 -2.83 4.09
N LEU A 54 -11.45 -2.69 5.27
CA LEU A 54 -10.08 -2.18 5.42
C LEU A 54 -9.04 -3.09 4.78
N MET A 55 -9.16 -4.41 4.92
CA MET A 55 -8.23 -5.36 4.28
C MET A 55 -8.27 -5.24 2.76
N ILE A 56 -9.47 -5.17 2.19
CA ILE A 56 -9.64 -4.98 0.75
C ILE A 56 -9.07 -3.63 0.32
N GLY A 57 -9.36 -2.57 1.05
CA GLY A 57 -8.87 -1.22 0.77
C GLY A 57 -7.36 -1.10 0.88
N GLU A 58 -6.76 -1.70 1.91
CA GLU A 58 -5.30 -1.71 2.12
C GLU A 58 -4.54 -2.62 1.13
N PHE A 59 -5.22 -3.54 0.49
CA PHE A 59 -4.66 -4.24 -0.67
C PHE A 59 -4.82 -3.41 -1.95
N ALA A 60 -6.04 -2.95 -2.24
CA ALA A 60 -6.38 -2.29 -3.49
C ALA A 60 -5.69 -0.93 -3.68
N GLY A 61 -5.63 -0.11 -2.63
CA GLY A 61 -4.98 1.20 -2.69
C GLY A 61 -3.49 1.11 -2.99
N PRO A 62 -2.69 0.42 -2.16
CA PRO A 62 -1.28 0.20 -2.44
C PRO A 62 -1.02 -0.52 -3.78
N PHE A 63 -1.91 -1.42 -4.20
CA PHE A 63 -1.83 -2.05 -5.52
C PHE A 63 -1.90 -1.01 -6.65
N LEU A 64 -2.92 -0.15 -6.64
CA LEU A 64 -3.09 0.88 -7.66
C LEU A 64 -1.95 1.91 -7.62
N ILE A 65 -1.55 2.34 -6.43
CA ILE A 65 -0.46 3.30 -6.24
C ILE A 65 0.87 2.69 -6.70
N GLY A 66 1.14 1.42 -6.34
CA GLY A 66 2.35 0.70 -6.74
C GLY A 66 2.41 0.48 -8.26
N TRP A 67 1.28 0.13 -8.87
CA TRP A 67 1.17 -0.01 -10.32
C TRP A 67 1.42 1.32 -11.03
N PHE A 68 0.80 2.39 -10.56
CA PHE A 68 0.94 3.72 -11.16
C PHE A 68 2.36 4.28 -10.98
N SER A 69 2.94 4.15 -9.79
CA SER A 69 4.30 4.59 -9.50
C SER A 69 5.33 3.86 -10.37
N GLY A 70 5.19 2.53 -10.50
CA GLY A 70 6.06 1.73 -11.36
C GLY A 70 5.89 2.06 -12.85
N TRP A 71 4.66 2.42 -13.26
CA TRP A 71 4.40 2.87 -14.62
C TRP A 71 5.01 4.24 -14.91
N LEU A 72 4.94 5.19 -13.97
CA LEU A 72 5.55 6.52 -14.10
C LEU A 72 7.06 6.50 -14.12
N ALA A 73 7.67 5.52 -13.45
CA ALA A 73 9.12 5.44 -13.34
C ALA A 73 9.81 5.08 -14.66
N PHE A 74 9.10 4.45 -15.61
CA PHE A 74 9.63 3.99 -16.91
C PHE A 74 10.89 3.12 -16.81
N ASP A 75 11.09 2.46 -15.66
CA ASP A 75 12.18 1.54 -15.42
C ASP A 75 11.67 0.13 -15.05
N ASP A 76 12.57 -0.85 -14.97
CA ASP A 76 12.21 -2.24 -14.65
C ASP A 76 12.04 -2.49 -13.13
N ARG A 77 11.98 -1.45 -12.32
CA ARG A 77 11.94 -1.52 -10.85
C ARG A 77 10.57 -1.33 -10.24
N GLY A 78 9.50 -1.60 -10.98
CA GLY A 78 8.12 -1.43 -10.50
C GLY A 78 7.86 -2.07 -9.14
N ALA A 79 8.38 -3.28 -8.88
CA ALA A 79 8.25 -3.93 -7.57
C ALA A 79 8.89 -3.12 -6.43
N THR A 80 10.03 -2.46 -6.68
CA THR A 80 10.68 -1.58 -5.69
C THR A 80 9.78 -0.40 -5.34
N TYR A 81 9.24 0.29 -6.35
CA TYR A 81 8.32 1.41 -6.13
C TYR A 81 7.06 0.99 -5.40
N GLY A 82 6.49 -0.16 -5.76
CA GLY A 82 5.29 -0.69 -5.12
C GLY A 82 5.52 -1.06 -3.65
N VAL A 83 6.57 -1.82 -3.34
CA VAL A 83 6.88 -2.24 -1.96
C VAL A 83 7.30 -1.06 -1.10
N ILE A 84 8.24 -0.26 -1.55
CA ILE A 84 8.72 0.90 -0.78
C ILE A 84 7.59 1.92 -0.60
N GLY A 85 6.79 2.18 -1.64
CA GLY A 85 5.62 3.03 -1.55
C GLY A 85 4.63 2.55 -0.48
N ALA A 86 4.36 1.24 -0.44
CA ALA A 86 3.44 0.64 0.54
C ALA A 86 3.88 0.81 2.00
N PHE A 87 5.16 1.10 2.27
CA PHE A 87 5.60 1.46 3.64
C PHE A 87 4.91 2.72 4.17
N GLY A 88 4.41 3.60 3.31
CA GLY A 88 3.55 4.72 3.75
C GLY A 88 2.28 4.23 4.45
N SER A 89 1.60 3.24 3.87
CA SER A 89 0.45 2.57 4.51
C SER A 89 0.85 1.84 5.80
N VAL A 90 1.94 1.08 5.76
CA VAL A 90 2.44 0.36 6.95
C VAL A 90 2.73 1.31 8.08
N LEU A 91 3.39 2.43 7.82
CA LEU A 91 3.68 3.44 8.83
C LEU A 91 2.39 4.00 9.45
N MET A 92 1.42 4.36 8.64
CA MET A 92 0.13 4.89 9.13
C MET A 92 -0.63 3.84 9.96
N ILE A 93 -0.65 2.59 9.51
CA ILE A 93 -1.28 1.47 10.25
C ILE A 93 -0.61 1.29 11.60
N LEU A 94 0.73 1.28 11.66
CA LEU A 94 1.46 1.13 12.91
C LEU A 94 1.22 2.29 13.87
N LEU A 95 1.17 3.52 13.37
CA LEU A 95 0.93 4.70 14.21
C LEU A 95 -0.48 4.74 14.81
N THR A 96 -1.48 4.22 14.09
CA THR A 96 -2.89 4.36 14.44
C THR A 96 -3.50 3.09 15.04
N LEU A 97 -3.06 1.92 14.63
CA LEU A 97 -3.66 0.63 14.96
C LEU A 97 -2.73 -0.30 15.74
N LEU A 98 -1.60 0.20 16.25
CA LEU A 98 -0.64 -0.64 16.99
C LEU A 98 -1.30 -1.36 18.17
N ALA A 99 -2.23 -0.69 18.85
CA ALA A 99 -3.00 -1.27 19.95
C ALA A 99 -3.99 -2.38 19.52
N SER A 100 -4.29 -2.50 18.23
CA SER A 100 -5.19 -3.50 17.67
C SER A 100 -4.52 -4.86 17.39
N GLY A 101 -3.22 -4.99 17.61
CA GLY A 101 -2.47 -6.24 17.54
C GLY A 101 -2.52 -6.90 16.15
N TRP A 102 -3.15 -8.07 16.06
CA TRP A 102 -3.21 -8.88 14.83
C TRP A 102 -3.79 -8.16 13.62
N ILE A 103 -4.76 -7.28 13.82
CA ILE A 103 -5.41 -6.55 12.74
C ILE A 103 -4.42 -5.60 12.07
N ALA A 104 -3.60 -4.90 12.85
CA ALA A 104 -2.54 -4.06 12.32
C ALA A 104 -1.56 -4.85 11.46
N ILE A 105 -1.16 -6.04 11.90
CA ILE A 105 -0.27 -6.93 11.14
C ILE A 105 -0.92 -7.37 9.83
N LEU A 106 -2.18 -7.82 9.87
CA LEU A 106 -2.90 -8.26 8.67
C LEU A 106 -3.06 -7.12 7.65
N LEU A 107 -3.40 -5.92 8.10
CA LEU A 107 -3.52 -4.75 7.23
C LEU A 107 -2.16 -4.34 6.62
N ALA A 108 -1.10 -4.38 7.41
CA ALA A 108 0.26 -4.10 6.92
C ALA A 108 0.69 -5.12 5.85
N VAL A 109 0.42 -6.41 6.07
CA VAL A 109 0.70 -7.47 5.08
C VAL A 109 -0.13 -7.26 3.82
N ALA A 110 -1.42 -6.92 3.94
CA ALA A 110 -2.28 -6.62 2.79
C ALA A 110 -1.74 -5.44 1.98
N ALA A 111 -1.30 -4.36 2.64
CA ALA A 111 -0.72 -3.20 1.98
C ALA A 111 0.58 -3.55 1.22
N LEU A 112 1.49 -4.30 1.85
CA LEU A 112 2.73 -4.74 1.22
C LEU A 112 2.46 -5.68 0.03
N ALA A 113 1.53 -6.62 0.18
CA ALA A 113 1.14 -7.53 -0.89
C ALA A 113 0.51 -6.77 -2.06
N GLY A 114 -0.36 -5.80 -1.78
CA GLY A 114 -0.94 -4.92 -2.78
C GLY A 114 0.12 -4.15 -3.55
N GLY A 115 0.98 -3.43 -2.84
CA GLY A 115 2.07 -2.65 -3.42
C GLY A 115 3.01 -3.49 -4.28
N PHE A 116 3.41 -4.66 -3.78
CA PHE A 116 4.25 -5.60 -4.53
C PHE A 116 3.59 -6.04 -5.84
N ASN A 117 2.35 -6.54 -5.77
CA ASN A 117 1.64 -7.03 -6.95
C ASN A 117 1.38 -5.91 -7.97
N GLY A 118 0.99 -4.72 -7.51
CA GLY A 118 0.82 -3.56 -8.38
C GLY A 118 2.11 -3.16 -9.07
N GLY A 119 3.20 -3.09 -8.32
CA GLY A 119 4.53 -2.78 -8.86
C GLY A 119 5.05 -3.82 -9.85
N VAL A 120 4.81 -5.11 -9.59
CA VAL A 120 5.16 -6.18 -10.53
C VAL A 120 4.35 -6.06 -11.82
N LEU A 121 3.05 -5.79 -11.70
CA LEU A 121 2.17 -5.66 -12.86
C LEU A 121 2.58 -4.49 -13.79
N SER A 122 3.12 -3.41 -13.23
CA SER A 122 3.59 -2.26 -14.01
C SER A 122 4.69 -2.63 -15.01
N ARG A 123 5.52 -3.63 -14.70
CA ARG A 123 6.60 -4.12 -15.58
C ARG A 123 6.12 -4.75 -16.88
N TYR A 124 4.98 -5.46 -16.84
CA TYR A 124 4.47 -6.18 -18.01
C TYR A 124 4.02 -5.23 -19.11
N ARG A 125 3.66 -4.01 -18.79
CA ARG A 125 3.21 -3.02 -19.76
C ARG A 125 4.37 -2.32 -20.49
N GLY A 126 5.54 -2.22 -19.84
CA GLY A 126 6.75 -1.63 -20.44
C GLY A 126 7.41 -2.48 -21.52
N ARG A 127 7.16 -3.79 -21.51
CA ARG A 127 7.77 -4.74 -22.48
C ARG A 127 7.02 -4.86 -23.83
N ARG A 128 5.90 -4.16 -23.98
CA ARG A 128 5.09 -4.18 -25.24
C ARG A 128 5.43 -3.05 -26.20
N LYS A 129 6.61 -2.48 -26.06
CA LYS A 129 7.10 -1.50 -27.06
C LYS A 129 8.20 -2.12 -27.94
#